data_11819ffdca842f2eec50d98529a6ddfe
#
_entry.id   11819ffdca842f2eec50d98529a6ddfe
#
_cell.length_a   1.000
_cell.length_b   1.000
_cell.length_c   1.000
_cell.angle_alpha   90.00
_cell.angle_beta   90.00
_cell.angle_gamma   90.00
#
_symmetry.space_group_name_H-M   'P 1'
#
loop_
_entity.id
_entity.type
_entity.pdbx_description
1 polymer ?
#
loop_
_entity_poly.entity_id
_entity_poly.type
_entity_poly.pdbx_seq_one_letter_code
_entity_poly.pdbx_strand_id
1 'polypeptide(L)'
;MLETLIVLSVTVLITLMFSINLESTLHRVKGELFILRFEHFYKITQEDAALFAEKESISVKNKRLYWEKEYIDLPQEVDCSTFLITFDEKGENSSLQKVSFYLPEEKKTIIYQLELGSGKFKKEIS
;
A
#
# COMPACT_ATOMS: atom_id res chain seq x y z
N MET A 1 32.51 33.01 23.32
CA MET A 1 32.46 31.57 23.68
C MET A 1 31.08 31.12 24.13
N LEU A 2 30.47 31.81 25.07
CA LEU A 2 29.14 31.43 25.56
C LEU A 2 28.07 31.52 24.47
N GLU A 3 28.09 32.53 23.65
CA GLU A 3 27.17 32.75 22.53
C GLU A 3 27.28 31.65 21.48
N THR A 4 28.51 31.20 21.19
CA THR A 4 28.76 30.12 20.24
C THR A 4 28.21 28.79 20.75
N LEU A 5 28.30 28.50 22.05
CA LEU A 5 27.75 27.31 22.66
C LEU A 5 26.22 27.30 22.63
N ILE A 6 25.60 28.47 22.85
CA ILE A 6 24.13 28.59 22.79
C ILE A 6 23.63 28.32 21.38
N VAL A 7 24.25 28.91 20.36
CA VAL A 7 23.88 28.73 18.96
C VAL A 7 24.07 27.27 18.54
N LEU A 8 25.16 26.62 18.95
CA LEU A 8 25.42 25.22 18.67
C LEU A 8 24.36 24.33 19.31
N SER A 9 24.00 24.57 20.56
CA SER A 9 22.97 23.82 21.28
C SER A 9 21.60 23.92 20.58
N VAL A 10 21.20 25.11 20.18
CA VAL A 10 19.95 25.35 19.46
C VAL A 10 19.95 24.66 18.11
N THR A 11 21.05 24.73 17.37
CA THR A 11 21.19 24.08 16.07
C THR A 11 21.05 22.55 16.19
N VAL A 12 21.72 21.95 17.17
CA VAL A 12 21.63 20.50 17.43
C VAL A 12 20.20 20.10 17.81
N LEU A 13 19.55 20.89 18.66
CA LEU A 13 18.16 20.62 19.07
C LEU A 13 17.20 20.65 17.88
N ILE A 14 17.31 21.65 17.03
CA ILE A 14 16.47 21.77 15.82
C ILE A 14 16.74 20.60 14.88
N THR A 15 17.98 20.22 14.68
CA THR A 15 18.36 19.08 13.83
C THR A 15 17.77 17.78 14.35
N LEU A 16 17.80 17.54 15.67
CA LEU A 16 17.20 16.37 16.28
C LEU A 16 15.67 16.34 16.08
N MET A 17 15.00 17.47 16.24
CA MET A 17 13.56 17.56 16.01
C MET A 17 13.20 17.26 14.56
N PHE A 18 13.93 17.79 13.60
CA PHE A 18 13.71 17.49 12.18
C PHE A 18 13.96 16.02 11.86
N SER A 19 14.97 15.41 12.45
CA SER A 19 15.28 14.01 12.23
C SER A 19 14.15 13.08 12.70
N ILE A 20 13.56 13.37 13.86
CA ILE A 20 12.43 12.59 14.39
C ILE A 20 11.22 12.73 13.47
N ASN A 21 10.88 13.96 13.08
CA ASN A 21 9.76 14.23 12.19
C ASN A 21 9.95 13.60 10.81
N LEU A 22 11.18 13.62 10.30
CA LEU A 22 11.52 13.04 9.01
C LEU A 22 11.34 11.53 9.01
N GLU A 23 11.74 10.84 10.07
CA GLU A 23 11.57 9.40 10.19
C GLU A 23 10.09 9.00 10.17
N SER A 24 9.26 9.68 10.97
CA SER A 24 7.82 9.45 10.97
C SER A 24 7.19 9.72 9.60
N THR A 25 7.59 10.77 8.93
CA THR A 25 7.14 11.12 7.60
C THR A 25 7.53 10.05 6.57
N LEU A 26 8.75 9.52 6.66
CA LEU A 26 9.22 8.44 5.78
C LEU A 26 8.39 7.18 5.94
N HIS A 27 8.04 6.81 7.16
CA HIS A 27 7.17 5.63 7.39
C HIS A 27 5.79 5.83 6.80
N ARG A 28 5.21 7.01 6.93
CA ARG A 28 3.92 7.33 6.32
C ARG A 28 3.98 7.24 4.80
N VAL A 29 5.03 7.80 4.21
CA VAL A 29 5.23 7.79 2.76
C VAL A 29 5.38 6.36 2.26
N LYS A 30 6.09 5.48 2.98
CA LYS A 30 6.24 4.09 2.59
C LYS A 30 4.90 3.35 2.59
N GLY A 31 4.07 3.58 3.61
CA GLY A 31 2.73 3.00 3.66
C GLY A 31 1.85 3.48 2.51
N GLU A 32 1.78 4.78 2.30
CA GLU A 32 1.01 5.37 1.20
C GLU A 32 1.50 4.91 -0.17
N LEU A 33 2.81 4.82 -0.34
CA LEU A 33 3.40 4.35 -1.59
C LEU A 33 3.03 2.90 -1.88
N PHE A 34 3.01 2.05 -0.85
CA PHE A 34 2.56 0.66 -1.01
C PHE A 34 1.11 0.60 -1.48
N ILE A 35 0.23 1.41 -0.91
CA ILE A 35 -1.18 1.47 -1.31
C ILE A 35 -1.31 1.88 -2.78
N LEU A 36 -0.55 2.89 -3.21
CA LEU A 36 -0.55 3.32 -4.61
C LEU A 36 -0.03 2.21 -5.53
N ARG A 37 0.99 1.46 -5.10
CA ARG A 37 1.51 0.32 -5.85
C ARG A 37 0.48 -0.80 -5.96
N PHE A 38 -0.25 -1.07 -4.88
CA PHE A 38 -1.32 -2.06 -4.91
C PHE A 38 -2.39 -1.70 -5.92
N GLU A 39 -2.85 -0.45 -5.91
CA GLU A 39 -3.84 0.03 -6.87
C GLU A 39 -3.34 -0.08 -8.31
N HIS A 40 -2.07 0.23 -8.52
CA HIS A 40 -1.43 0.12 -9.82
C HIS A 40 -1.35 -1.32 -10.30
N PHE A 41 -0.91 -2.25 -9.44
CA PHE A 41 -0.84 -3.67 -9.78
C PHE A 41 -2.22 -4.28 -10.00
N TYR A 42 -3.21 -3.86 -9.22
CA TYR A 42 -4.58 -4.28 -9.41
C TYR A 42 -5.08 -3.90 -10.82
N LYS A 43 -4.86 -2.66 -11.19
CA LYS A 43 -5.26 -2.15 -12.49
C LYS A 43 -4.53 -2.85 -13.64
N ILE A 44 -3.22 -3.02 -13.53
CA ILE A 44 -2.42 -3.73 -14.53
C ILE A 44 -2.88 -5.18 -14.68
N THR A 45 -3.08 -5.88 -13.57
CA THR A 45 -3.52 -7.28 -13.59
C THR A 45 -4.87 -7.41 -14.26
N GLN A 46 -5.80 -6.51 -13.96
CA GLN A 46 -7.11 -6.48 -14.57
C GLN A 46 -7.03 -6.21 -16.08
N GLU A 47 -6.24 -5.21 -16.47
CA GLU A 47 -6.06 -4.85 -17.87
C GLU A 47 -5.39 -5.97 -18.66
N ASP A 48 -4.38 -6.62 -18.08
CA ASP A 48 -3.68 -7.74 -18.71
C ASP A 48 -4.62 -8.94 -18.91
N ALA A 49 -5.46 -9.24 -17.92
CA ALA A 49 -6.44 -10.31 -18.04
C ALA A 49 -7.39 -10.06 -19.20
N ALA A 50 -7.90 -8.83 -19.33
CA ALA A 50 -8.79 -8.46 -20.41
C ALA A 50 -8.07 -8.40 -21.77
N LEU A 51 -6.87 -7.81 -21.80
CA LEU A 51 -6.13 -7.59 -23.04
C LEU A 51 -5.63 -8.87 -23.66
N PHE A 52 -5.10 -9.80 -22.87
CA PHE A 52 -4.56 -11.08 -23.34
C PHE A 52 -5.55 -12.23 -23.26
N ALA A 53 -6.80 -11.95 -22.79
CA ALA A 53 -7.85 -12.94 -22.60
C ALA A 53 -7.36 -14.14 -21.77
N GLU A 54 -6.62 -13.87 -20.71
CA GLU A 54 -6.09 -14.87 -19.78
C GLU A 54 -6.57 -14.60 -18.38
N LYS A 55 -6.70 -15.65 -17.57
CA LYS A 55 -7.01 -15.51 -16.15
C LYS A 55 -5.77 -15.02 -15.42
N GLU A 56 -5.91 -13.93 -14.69
CA GLU A 56 -4.86 -13.35 -13.88
C GLU A 56 -5.31 -13.21 -12.44
N SER A 57 -4.36 -13.19 -11.53
CA SER A 57 -4.68 -13.04 -10.12
C SER A 57 -3.68 -12.15 -9.40
N ILE A 58 -4.16 -11.51 -8.33
CA ILE A 58 -3.35 -10.76 -7.39
C ILE A 58 -3.68 -11.27 -5.99
N SER A 59 -2.68 -11.51 -5.18
CA SER A 59 -2.89 -12.09 -3.85
C SER A 59 -1.88 -11.57 -2.85
N VAL A 60 -2.26 -11.64 -1.57
CA VAL A 60 -1.34 -11.42 -0.45
C VAL A 60 -1.28 -12.70 0.37
N LYS A 61 -0.08 -13.18 0.58
CA LYS A 61 0.18 -14.38 1.38
C LYS A 61 1.56 -14.27 2.03
N ASN A 62 1.66 -14.61 3.31
CA ASN A 62 2.93 -14.58 4.06
C ASN A 62 3.64 -13.22 3.96
N LYS A 63 2.89 -12.13 4.08
CA LYS A 63 3.39 -10.75 3.99
C LYS A 63 4.07 -10.42 2.66
N ARG A 64 3.60 -11.05 1.60
CA ARG A 64 4.06 -10.78 0.23
C ARG A 64 2.87 -10.53 -0.68
N LEU A 65 3.01 -9.54 -1.54
CA LEU A 65 2.02 -9.25 -2.57
C LEU A 65 2.49 -9.92 -3.86
N TYR A 66 1.66 -10.83 -4.38
CA TYR A 66 1.94 -11.55 -5.63
C TYR A 66 1.05 -11.03 -6.75
N TRP A 67 1.63 -10.79 -7.89
CA TRP A 67 0.88 -10.52 -9.12
C TRP A 67 1.62 -11.18 -10.27
N GLU A 68 0.88 -11.84 -11.13
CA GLU A 68 1.44 -12.66 -12.21
C GLU A 68 2.47 -13.68 -11.64
N LYS A 69 3.73 -13.58 -12.07
CA LYS A 69 4.81 -14.44 -11.58
C LYS A 69 5.79 -13.70 -10.67
N GLU A 70 5.44 -12.48 -10.28
CA GLU A 70 6.30 -11.62 -9.48
C GLU A 70 5.71 -11.38 -8.11
N TYR A 71 6.53 -10.90 -7.19
CA TYR A 71 6.08 -10.53 -5.87
C TYR A 71 6.91 -9.39 -5.30
N ILE A 72 6.32 -8.68 -4.35
CA ILE A 72 7.03 -7.71 -3.51
C ILE A 72 6.69 -8.01 -2.05
N ASP A 73 7.64 -7.73 -1.16
CA ASP A 73 7.40 -7.86 0.27
C ASP A 73 6.54 -6.70 0.76
N LEU A 74 5.61 -6.97 1.67
CA LEU A 74 4.86 -5.91 2.32
C LEU A 74 5.79 -5.14 3.27
N PRO A 75 5.76 -3.80 3.24
CA PRO A 75 6.53 -3.01 4.19
C PRO A 75 5.97 -3.19 5.60
N GLN A 76 6.80 -2.92 6.61
CA GLN A 76 6.38 -2.98 8.01
C GLN A 76 5.26 -2.00 8.33
N GLU A 77 5.15 -0.94 7.54
CA GLU A 77 4.17 0.13 7.70
C GLU A 77 2.77 -0.26 7.23
N VAL A 78 2.59 -1.47 6.70
CA VAL A 78 1.29 -1.95 6.18
C VAL A 78 1.00 -3.34 6.71
N ASP A 79 -0.18 -3.50 7.31
CA ASP A 79 -0.70 -4.81 7.70
C ASP A 79 -1.85 -5.18 6.79
N CYS A 80 -1.87 -6.42 6.34
CA CYS A 80 -2.92 -6.93 5.47
C CYS A 80 -3.18 -8.40 5.76
N SER A 81 -4.46 -8.79 5.75
CA SER A 81 -4.85 -10.19 5.83
C SER A 81 -4.61 -10.87 4.49
N THR A 82 -4.50 -12.20 4.52
CA THR A 82 -4.35 -12.99 3.30
C THR A 82 -5.60 -12.87 2.42
N PHE A 83 -5.42 -12.61 1.14
CA PHE A 83 -6.52 -12.56 0.19
C PHE A 83 -6.07 -13.06 -1.20
N LEU A 84 -7.04 -13.39 -2.02
CA LEU A 84 -6.83 -13.76 -3.42
C LEU A 84 -7.92 -13.14 -4.27
N ILE A 85 -7.53 -12.35 -5.25
CA ILE A 85 -8.43 -11.74 -6.24
C ILE A 85 -8.10 -12.37 -7.59
N THR A 86 -9.09 -12.96 -8.24
CA THR A 86 -8.93 -13.57 -9.56
C THR A 86 -9.76 -12.79 -10.57
N PHE A 87 -9.13 -12.42 -11.68
CA PHE A 87 -9.79 -11.81 -12.83
C PHE A 87 -9.97 -12.85 -13.92
N ASP A 88 -11.14 -12.86 -14.55
CA ASP A 88 -11.41 -13.74 -15.69
C ASP A 88 -10.83 -13.16 -16.98
N GLU A 89 -11.08 -13.83 -18.09
CA GLU A 89 -10.56 -13.43 -19.40
C GLU A 89 -11.11 -12.08 -19.90
N LYS A 90 -12.15 -11.57 -19.25
CA LYS A 90 -12.73 -10.26 -19.56
C LYS A 90 -12.26 -9.15 -18.62
N GLY A 91 -11.40 -9.49 -17.64
CA GLY A 91 -10.96 -8.56 -16.62
C GLY A 91 -11.97 -8.33 -15.51
N GLU A 92 -12.96 -9.20 -15.38
CA GLU A 92 -13.97 -9.12 -14.34
C GLU A 92 -13.59 -10.00 -13.16
N ASN A 93 -13.84 -9.53 -11.94
CA ASN A 93 -13.59 -10.32 -10.74
C ASN A 93 -14.75 -11.30 -10.50
N SER A 94 -14.40 -12.47 -9.97
CA SER A 94 -15.36 -13.58 -9.79
C SER A 94 -16.12 -13.55 -8.46
N SER A 95 -15.78 -12.64 -7.55
CA SER A 95 -16.38 -12.64 -6.21
C SER A 95 -16.51 -11.25 -5.62
N LEU A 96 -17.52 -11.08 -4.78
CA LEU A 96 -17.63 -9.93 -3.88
C LEU A 96 -16.65 -10.15 -2.74
N GLN A 97 -15.66 -9.29 -2.64
CA GLN A 97 -14.59 -9.44 -1.65
C GLN A 97 -14.19 -8.07 -1.11
N LYS A 98 -13.89 -8.04 0.19
CA LYS A 98 -13.32 -6.86 0.83
C LYS A 98 -11.87 -7.13 1.13
N VAL A 99 -11.02 -6.19 0.75
CA VAL A 99 -9.60 -6.22 1.06
C VAL A 99 -9.27 -5.02 1.92
N SER A 100 -8.66 -5.27 3.08
CA SER A 100 -8.33 -4.21 4.03
C SER A 100 -6.84 -4.13 4.25
N PHE A 101 -6.29 -2.92 4.18
CA PHE A 101 -4.92 -2.61 4.54
C PHE A 101 -4.93 -1.68 5.74
N TYR A 102 -4.19 -2.04 6.79
CA TYR A 102 -4.06 -1.20 7.96
C TYR A 102 -2.71 -0.51 7.98
N LEU A 103 -2.73 0.81 8.19
CA LEU A 103 -1.54 1.64 8.27
C LEU A 103 -1.34 2.09 9.71
N PRO A 104 -0.48 1.40 10.51
CA PRO A 104 -0.31 1.72 11.94
C PRO A 104 0.18 3.14 12.20
N GLU A 105 1.07 3.67 11.37
CA GLU A 105 1.62 5.01 11.55
C GLU A 105 0.56 6.10 11.45
N GLU A 106 -0.43 5.92 10.59
CA GLU A 106 -1.50 6.87 10.39
C GLU A 106 -2.78 6.48 11.12
N LYS A 107 -2.78 5.30 11.76
CA LYS A 107 -3.94 4.73 12.48
C LYS A 107 -5.19 4.72 11.61
N LYS A 108 -5.04 4.37 10.34
CA LYS A 108 -6.17 4.29 9.42
C LYS A 108 -6.20 2.95 8.71
N THR A 109 -7.41 2.56 8.31
CA THR A 109 -7.65 1.36 7.52
C THR A 109 -8.17 1.77 6.14
N ILE A 110 -7.59 1.21 5.09
CA ILE A 110 -8.04 1.42 3.72
C ILE A 110 -8.74 0.15 3.30
N ILE A 111 -10.01 0.27 2.94
CA ILE A 111 -10.86 -0.86 2.58
C ILE A 111 -11.22 -0.76 1.11
N TYR A 112 -10.94 -1.83 0.37
CA TYR A 112 -11.36 -1.96 -1.02
C TYR A 112 -12.48 -2.98 -1.09
N GLN A 113 -13.65 -2.55 -1.52
CA GLN A 113 -14.76 -3.46 -1.78
C GLN A 113 -14.87 -3.69 -3.27
N LEU A 114 -14.66 -4.94 -3.68
CA LEU A 114 -14.72 -5.32 -5.08
C LEU A 114 -16.16 -5.44 -5.54
N GLU A 115 -16.45 -4.93 -6.73
CA GLU A 115 -17.76 -5.03 -7.34
C GLU A 115 -17.80 -6.26 -8.23
N LEU A 116 -18.83 -7.08 -8.07
CA LEU A 116 -18.99 -8.32 -8.82
C LEU A 116 -19.22 -8.02 -10.30
N GLY A 117 -18.45 -8.70 -11.15
CA GLY A 117 -18.65 -8.66 -12.60
C GLY A 117 -18.12 -7.43 -13.32
N SER A 118 -17.55 -6.46 -12.62
CA SER A 118 -17.06 -5.24 -13.27
C SER A 118 -15.55 -5.05 -13.20
N GLY A 119 -14.89 -5.76 -12.29
CA GLY A 119 -13.46 -5.54 -12.02
C GLY A 119 -13.16 -4.22 -11.34
N LYS A 120 -14.17 -3.45 -10.98
CA LYS A 120 -14.01 -2.19 -10.27
C LYS A 120 -14.07 -2.39 -8.77
N PHE A 121 -13.65 -1.39 -8.02
CA PHE A 121 -13.70 -1.43 -6.56
C PHE A 121 -14.14 -0.08 -6.02
N LYS A 122 -14.67 -0.12 -4.79
CA LYS A 122 -14.92 1.08 -4.00
C LYS A 122 -13.88 1.18 -2.90
N LYS A 123 -13.30 2.35 -2.73
CA LYS A 123 -12.29 2.61 -1.73
C LYS A 123 -12.88 3.41 -0.58
N GLU A 124 -12.74 2.90 0.64
CA GLU A 124 -13.14 3.60 1.85
C GLU A 124 -11.94 3.74 2.77
N ILE A 125 -11.84 4.88 3.47
CA ILE A 125 -10.79 5.16 4.43
C ILE A 125 -11.45 5.44 5.78
N SER A 126 -11.05 4.68 6.80
CA SER A 126 -11.60 4.86 8.14
C SER A 126 -10.52 4.97 9.22
#